data_62f4ec4a6d1634c3ce45f8785f924a41
#
_entry.id   62f4ec4a6d1634c3ce45f8785f924a41
#
_cell.length_a   1.000
_cell.length_b   1.000
_cell.length_c   1.000
_cell.angle_alpha   90.00
_cell.angle_beta   90.00
_cell.angle_gamma   90.00
#
_symmetry.space_group_name_H-M   'P 1'
#
loop_
_entity.id
_entity.type
_entity.pdbx_description
1 polymer ?
#
loop_
_entity_poly.entity_id
_entity_poly.type
_entity_poly.pdbx_seq_one_letter_code
_entity_poly.pdbx_strand_id
1 'polypeptide(L)'
;MADFRLRREEVLDGERFKSMLDESPARAAQAVLIAARQGEVEAQALLGQILLDGQGIAQDQPLALRWFEIAARNGHLMARNMLGRCHEHGWGCVADASVAARHYRVAAEAGLDWAMYNYANLLATGRGMIQDPQQALSLYRLAADLGHAKSMNLLGRYLEDGRFCPADPAAAFEWYRRSAEGGDFRGQFSYAAVLASDGKIQESLVWLHKALTAGNLNFLRVSGEALLHAPYPEFRALAPSFQQRAVQLQSRARV
;
A
#
# COMPACT_ATOMS: atom_id res chain seq x y z
N MET A 1 -36.89 -13.51 -14.93
CA MET A 1 -35.89 -12.65 -14.27
C MET A 1 -35.98 -12.97 -12.78
N ALA A 2 -34.99 -13.66 -12.24
CA ALA A 2 -34.97 -13.93 -10.79
C ALA A 2 -34.69 -12.62 -10.05
N ASP A 3 -35.61 -12.23 -9.18
CA ASP A 3 -35.50 -11.07 -8.32
C ASP A 3 -34.43 -11.38 -7.25
N PHE A 4 -33.20 -10.92 -7.47
CA PHE A 4 -32.08 -11.16 -6.58
C PHE A 4 -32.11 -10.11 -5.46
N ARG A 5 -32.85 -10.39 -4.40
CA ARG A 5 -32.79 -9.63 -3.14
C ARG A 5 -31.68 -10.22 -2.28
N LEU A 6 -30.48 -9.63 -2.34
CA LEU A 6 -29.45 -9.88 -1.35
C LEU A 6 -29.92 -9.31 0.01
N ARG A 7 -29.95 -10.15 1.03
CA ARG A 7 -30.19 -9.70 2.40
C ARG A 7 -28.97 -8.90 2.86
N ARG A 8 -29.21 -7.89 3.69
CA ARG A 8 -28.18 -6.97 4.24
C ARG A 8 -26.98 -7.72 4.85
N GLU A 9 -27.24 -8.86 5.48
CA GLU A 9 -26.22 -9.75 6.09
C GLU A 9 -25.33 -10.49 5.08
N GLU A 10 -25.78 -10.68 3.85
CA GLU A 10 -25.03 -11.42 2.81
C GLU A 10 -23.93 -10.59 2.13
N VAL A 11 -24.01 -9.26 2.20
CA VAL A 11 -23.04 -8.34 1.59
C VAL A 11 -21.84 -8.09 2.52
N LEU A 12 -22.00 -8.31 3.83
CA LEU A 12 -20.99 -8.01 4.86
C LEU A 12 -20.12 -9.22 5.23
N ASP A 13 -20.40 -10.43 4.72
CA ASP A 13 -19.53 -11.59 4.87
C ASP A 13 -18.35 -11.49 3.88
N GLY A 14 -17.19 -11.10 4.41
CA GLY A 14 -15.99 -10.85 3.60
C GLY A 14 -15.50 -12.07 2.82
N GLU A 15 -15.65 -13.29 3.35
CA GLU A 15 -15.24 -14.52 2.65
C GLU A 15 -16.20 -14.83 1.50
N ARG A 16 -17.49 -14.71 1.73
CA ARG A 16 -18.51 -14.91 0.70
C ARG A 16 -18.43 -13.86 -0.41
N PHE A 17 -18.17 -12.61 -0.01
CA PHE A 17 -17.94 -11.53 -0.99
C PHE A 17 -16.69 -11.78 -1.83
N LYS A 18 -15.60 -12.26 -1.22
CA LYS A 18 -14.38 -12.63 -1.94
C LYS A 18 -14.63 -13.79 -2.92
N SER A 19 -15.36 -14.82 -2.49
CA SER A 19 -15.80 -15.91 -3.39
C SER A 19 -16.63 -15.41 -4.56
N MET A 20 -17.57 -14.48 -4.31
CA MET A 20 -18.37 -13.85 -5.37
C MET A 20 -17.51 -13.03 -6.34
N LEU A 21 -16.48 -12.32 -5.86
CA LEU A 21 -15.55 -11.58 -6.71
C LEU A 21 -14.76 -12.52 -7.62
N ASP A 22 -14.34 -13.66 -7.10
CA ASP A 22 -13.56 -14.66 -7.85
C ASP A 22 -14.44 -15.40 -8.88
N GLU A 23 -15.69 -15.72 -8.52
CA GLU A 23 -16.61 -16.49 -9.38
C GLU A 23 -17.32 -15.60 -10.43
N SER A 24 -17.75 -14.39 -10.03
CA SER A 24 -18.48 -13.46 -10.89
C SER A 24 -18.31 -12.01 -10.46
N PRO A 25 -17.21 -11.35 -10.87
CA PRO A 25 -16.94 -9.95 -10.50
C PRO A 25 -18.11 -9.00 -10.82
N ALA A 26 -18.84 -9.23 -11.92
CA ALA A 26 -19.97 -8.39 -12.30
C ALA A 26 -21.16 -8.52 -11.31
N ARG A 27 -21.44 -9.72 -10.82
CA ARG A 27 -22.49 -9.92 -9.81
C ARG A 27 -22.09 -9.31 -8.47
N ALA A 28 -20.83 -9.44 -8.07
CA ALA A 28 -20.29 -8.83 -6.87
C ALA A 28 -20.40 -7.29 -6.94
N ALA A 29 -20.00 -6.68 -8.06
CA ALA A 29 -20.11 -5.24 -8.27
C ALA A 29 -21.56 -4.76 -8.21
N GLN A 30 -22.50 -5.51 -8.78
CA GLN A 30 -23.94 -5.19 -8.72
C GLN A 30 -24.49 -5.28 -7.28
N ALA A 31 -24.09 -6.27 -6.50
CA ALA A 31 -24.48 -6.42 -5.10
C ALA A 31 -23.96 -5.24 -4.26
N VAL A 32 -22.70 -4.86 -4.43
CA VAL A 32 -22.10 -3.70 -3.75
C VAL A 32 -22.80 -2.41 -4.15
N LEU A 33 -23.15 -2.22 -5.42
CA LEU A 33 -23.89 -1.05 -5.88
C LEU A 33 -25.26 -0.93 -5.20
N ILE A 34 -25.98 -2.04 -5.03
CA ILE A 34 -27.27 -2.05 -4.34
C ILE A 34 -27.10 -1.64 -2.88
N ALA A 35 -26.15 -2.25 -2.15
CA ALA A 35 -25.89 -1.93 -0.75
C ALA A 35 -25.40 -0.47 -0.57
N ALA A 36 -24.53 0.02 -1.45
CA ALA A 36 -24.06 1.41 -1.42
C ALA A 36 -25.20 2.42 -1.60
N ARG A 37 -26.17 2.13 -2.50
CA ARG A 37 -27.38 2.94 -2.69
C ARG A 37 -28.33 2.90 -1.49
N GLN A 38 -28.31 1.83 -0.69
CA GLN A 38 -29.06 1.71 0.55
C GLN A 38 -28.42 2.45 1.73
N GLY A 39 -27.22 3.03 1.50
CA GLY A 39 -26.53 3.84 2.50
C GLY A 39 -25.47 3.08 3.31
N GLU A 40 -25.15 1.82 2.96
CA GLU A 40 -24.12 1.05 3.64
C GLU A 40 -22.73 1.65 3.35
N VAL A 41 -22.08 2.17 4.40
CA VAL A 41 -20.88 2.99 4.29
C VAL A 41 -19.70 2.18 3.77
N GLU A 42 -19.54 0.94 4.24
CA GLU A 42 -18.50 0.01 3.74
C GLU A 42 -18.71 -0.30 2.25
N ALA A 43 -19.96 -0.53 1.83
CA ALA A 43 -20.29 -0.78 0.43
C ALA A 43 -20.03 0.46 -0.44
N GLN A 44 -20.24 1.68 0.07
CA GLN A 44 -19.92 2.93 -0.63
C GLN A 44 -18.41 3.04 -0.90
N ALA A 45 -17.58 2.76 0.13
CA ALA A 45 -16.13 2.77 0.00
C ALA A 45 -15.62 1.68 -0.98
N LEU A 46 -16.20 0.48 -0.87
CA LEU A 46 -15.86 -0.65 -1.73
C LEU A 46 -16.27 -0.39 -3.20
N LEU A 47 -17.45 0.21 -3.42
CA LEU A 47 -17.87 0.59 -4.77
C LEU A 47 -16.92 1.61 -5.41
N GLY A 48 -16.44 2.57 -4.62
CA GLY A 48 -15.39 3.48 -5.04
C GLY A 48 -14.13 2.73 -5.52
N GLN A 49 -13.70 1.71 -4.78
CA GLN A 49 -12.53 0.90 -5.15
C GLN A 49 -12.79 0.06 -6.43
N ILE A 50 -13.95 -0.60 -6.51
CA ILE A 50 -14.35 -1.41 -7.68
C ILE A 50 -14.38 -0.55 -8.96
N LEU A 51 -14.94 0.66 -8.88
CA LEU A 51 -14.98 1.60 -9.99
C LEU A 51 -13.59 2.14 -10.36
N LEU A 52 -12.72 2.33 -9.36
CA LEU A 52 -11.35 2.78 -9.57
C LEU A 52 -10.52 1.72 -10.31
N ASP A 53 -10.71 0.44 -9.97
CA ASP A 53 -9.95 -0.68 -10.52
C ASP A 53 -10.59 -1.28 -11.79
N GLY A 54 -11.88 -1.04 -12.03
CA GLY A 54 -12.62 -1.65 -13.14
C GLY A 54 -12.95 -3.13 -12.91
N GLN A 55 -13.11 -3.56 -11.65
CA GLN A 55 -13.38 -4.96 -11.31
C GLN A 55 -14.87 -5.31 -11.46
N GLY A 56 -15.19 -6.10 -12.50
CA GLY A 56 -16.57 -6.53 -12.76
C GLY A 56 -17.51 -5.43 -13.28
N ILE A 57 -17.03 -4.22 -13.40
CA ILE A 57 -17.69 -3.05 -13.97
C ILE A 57 -16.66 -2.22 -14.73
N ALA A 58 -17.09 -1.44 -15.72
CA ALA A 58 -16.18 -0.53 -16.41
C ALA A 58 -15.53 0.46 -15.43
N GLN A 59 -14.24 0.70 -15.59
CA GLN A 59 -13.51 1.68 -14.81
C GLN A 59 -14.11 3.08 -14.99
N ASP A 60 -14.40 3.75 -13.88
CA ASP A 60 -14.90 5.13 -13.84
C ASP A 60 -14.30 5.87 -12.66
N GLN A 61 -13.15 6.51 -12.88
CA GLN A 61 -12.43 7.22 -11.83
C GLN A 61 -13.21 8.44 -11.27
N PRO A 62 -13.89 9.28 -12.10
CA PRO A 62 -14.73 10.35 -11.58
C PRO A 62 -15.87 9.83 -10.68
N LEU A 63 -16.52 8.73 -11.04
CA LEU A 63 -17.57 8.14 -10.23
C LEU A 63 -17.00 7.47 -8.96
N ALA A 64 -15.83 6.84 -9.05
CA ALA A 64 -15.11 6.31 -7.88
C ALA A 64 -14.83 7.40 -6.85
N LEU A 65 -14.31 8.56 -7.31
CA LEU A 65 -14.05 9.71 -6.46
C LEU A 65 -15.32 10.15 -5.68
N ARG A 66 -16.47 10.23 -6.38
CA ARG A 66 -17.75 10.60 -5.76
C ARG A 66 -18.20 9.60 -4.67
N TRP A 67 -18.02 8.30 -4.91
CA TRP A 67 -18.35 7.29 -3.92
C TRP A 67 -17.44 7.36 -2.69
N PHE A 68 -16.14 7.61 -2.89
CA PHE A 68 -15.23 7.87 -1.78
C PHE A 68 -15.63 9.14 -1.00
N GLU A 69 -16.08 10.22 -1.67
CA GLU A 69 -16.58 11.42 -1.00
C GLU A 69 -17.81 11.10 -0.11
N ILE A 70 -18.77 10.32 -0.64
CA ILE A 70 -19.96 9.93 0.12
C ILE A 70 -19.57 9.11 1.35
N ALA A 71 -18.75 8.06 1.18
CA ALA A 71 -18.29 7.24 2.29
C ALA A 71 -17.50 8.04 3.34
N ALA A 72 -16.60 8.93 2.89
CA ALA A 72 -15.80 9.77 3.78
C ALA A 72 -16.63 10.78 4.59
N ARG A 73 -17.71 11.33 4.01
CA ARG A 73 -18.67 12.18 4.73
C ARG A 73 -19.42 11.40 5.81
N ASN A 74 -19.63 10.10 5.57
CA ASN A 74 -20.26 9.19 6.53
C ASN A 74 -19.24 8.58 7.53
N GLY A 75 -18.03 9.15 7.62
CA GLY A 75 -17.02 8.77 8.62
C GLY A 75 -16.07 7.65 8.22
N HIS A 76 -16.13 7.12 7.00
CA HIS A 76 -15.25 6.03 6.57
C HIS A 76 -13.82 6.52 6.34
N LEU A 77 -12.91 6.19 7.26
CA LEU A 77 -11.53 6.69 7.26
C LEU A 77 -10.72 6.22 6.04
N MET A 78 -10.87 4.95 5.64
CA MET A 78 -10.17 4.43 4.45
C MET A 78 -10.65 5.15 3.18
N ALA A 79 -11.95 5.44 3.03
CA ALA A 79 -12.45 6.23 1.90
C ALA A 79 -11.87 7.66 1.91
N ARG A 80 -11.71 8.27 3.09
CA ARG A 80 -11.02 9.55 3.22
C ARG A 80 -9.55 9.47 2.80
N ASN A 81 -8.86 8.41 3.17
CA ASN A 81 -7.51 8.15 2.68
C ASN A 81 -7.48 7.94 1.15
N MET A 82 -8.48 7.24 0.58
CA MET A 82 -8.59 7.07 -0.87
C MET A 82 -8.86 8.39 -1.60
N LEU A 83 -9.62 9.33 -1.01
CA LEU A 83 -9.74 10.70 -1.54
C LEU A 83 -8.37 11.39 -1.61
N GLY A 84 -7.56 11.27 -0.55
CA GLY A 84 -6.18 11.75 -0.57
C GLY A 84 -5.41 11.18 -1.75
N ARG A 85 -5.49 9.88 -1.98
CA ARG A 85 -4.81 9.22 -3.13
C ARG A 85 -5.35 9.68 -4.48
N CYS A 86 -6.67 9.84 -4.61
CA CYS A 86 -7.28 10.36 -5.83
C CYS A 86 -6.72 11.75 -6.18
N HIS A 87 -6.66 12.65 -5.19
CA HIS A 87 -6.09 13.98 -5.40
C HIS A 87 -4.57 13.95 -5.59
N GLU A 88 -3.84 13.05 -4.94
CA GLU A 88 -2.39 12.93 -5.12
C GLU A 88 -2.00 12.49 -6.52
N HIS A 89 -2.78 11.57 -7.11
CA HIS A 89 -2.48 10.94 -8.40
C HIS A 89 -3.34 11.43 -9.57
N GLY A 90 -4.34 12.26 -9.32
CA GLY A 90 -5.26 12.74 -10.35
C GLY A 90 -6.29 11.70 -10.80
N TRP A 91 -6.67 10.77 -9.92
CA TRP A 91 -7.69 9.76 -10.25
C TRP A 91 -9.10 10.36 -10.16
N GLY A 92 -9.70 10.62 -11.31
CA GLY A 92 -11.03 11.22 -11.42
C GLY A 92 -11.10 12.72 -11.15
N CYS A 93 -9.98 13.39 -10.90
CA CYS A 93 -9.85 14.83 -10.68
C CYS A 93 -8.48 15.34 -11.13
N VAL A 94 -8.28 16.65 -11.11
CA VAL A 94 -6.95 17.24 -11.29
C VAL A 94 -6.10 16.91 -10.06
N ALA A 95 -4.85 16.49 -10.29
CA ALA A 95 -3.91 16.18 -9.22
C ALA A 95 -3.59 17.45 -8.40
N ASP A 96 -3.75 17.35 -7.07
CA ASP A 96 -3.44 18.41 -6.11
C ASP A 96 -2.95 17.80 -4.78
N ALA A 97 -1.65 17.84 -4.58
CA ALA A 97 -1.02 17.31 -3.37
C ALA A 97 -1.42 18.06 -2.09
N SER A 98 -1.82 19.33 -2.17
CA SER A 98 -2.27 20.09 -1.01
C SER A 98 -3.65 19.64 -0.54
N VAL A 99 -4.54 19.31 -1.48
CA VAL A 99 -5.83 18.67 -1.18
C VAL A 99 -5.62 17.29 -0.60
N ALA A 100 -4.74 16.48 -1.22
CA ALA A 100 -4.38 15.16 -0.72
C ALA A 100 -3.90 15.19 0.73
N ALA A 101 -2.99 16.13 1.06
CA ALA A 101 -2.48 16.29 2.41
C ALA A 101 -3.58 16.56 3.45
N ARG A 102 -4.59 17.37 3.10
CA ARG A 102 -5.73 17.62 4.00
C ARG A 102 -6.53 16.35 4.30
N HIS A 103 -6.80 15.53 3.28
CA HIS A 103 -7.53 14.28 3.46
C HIS A 103 -6.72 13.27 4.28
N TYR A 104 -5.42 13.11 3.98
CA TYR A 104 -4.54 12.24 4.74
C TYR A 104 -4.42 12.67 6.20
N ARG A 105 -4.24 13.98 6.45
CA ARG A 105 -4.13 14.51 7.81
C ARG A 105 -5.35 14.15 8.65
N VAL A 106 -6.56 14.43 8.16
CA VAL A 106 -7.80 14.14 8.90
C VAL A 106 -7.95 12.65 9.20
N ALA A 107 -7.61 11.77 8.24
CA ALA A 107 -7.68 10.32 8.48
C ALA A 107 -6.56 9.84 9.42
N ALA A 108 -5.37 10.44 9.36
CA ALA A 108 -4.25 10.14 10.25
C ALA A 108 -4.53 10.57 11.70
N GLU A 109 -5.07 11.78 11.90
CA GLU A 109 -5.51 12.29 13.21
C GLU A 109 -6.60 11.41 13.83
N ALA A 110 -7.43 10.76 13.00
CA ALA A 110 -8.43 9.78 13.42
C ALA A 110 -7.87 8.36 13.63
N GLY A 111 -6.56 8.15 13.54
CA GLY A 111 -5.90 6.90 13.89
C GLY A 111 -5.66 5.91 12.74
N LEU A 112 -5.92 6.28 11.48
CA LEU A 112 -5.68 5.37 10.35
C LEU A 112 -4.18 5.33 9.97
N ASP A 113 -3.56 4.18 10.14
CA ASP A 113 -2.14 3.91 9.88
C ASP A 113 -1.72 4.17 8.41
N TRP A 114 -2.53 3.76 7.45
CA TRP A 114 -2.34 4.04 6.02
C TRP A 114 -2.31 5.54 5.72
N ALA A 115 -3.15 6.32 6.40
CA ALA A 115 -3.18 7.76 6.22
C ALA A 115 -1.97 8.44 6.89
N MET A 116 -1.55 7.95 8.06
CA MET A 116 -0.31 8.39 8.72
C MET A 116 0.90 8.20 7.78
N TYR A 117 1.01 7.02 7.16
CA TYR A 117 2.05 6.73 6.17
C TYR A 117 2.01 7.67 4.96
N ASN A 118 0.84 7.88 4.36
CA ASN A 118 0.70 8.73 3.19
C ASN A 118 0.97 10.20 3.54
N TYR A 119 0.46 10.68 4.67
CA TYR A 119 0.70 12.03 5.15
C TYR A 119 2.19 12.26 5.46
N ALA A 120 2.83 11.30 6.11
CA ALA A 120 4.26 11.34 6.39
C ALA A 120 5.11 11.41 5.11
N ASN A 121 4.72 10.71 4.03
CA ASN A 121 5.41 10.80 2.74
C ASN A 121 5.36 12.23 2.15
N LEU A 122 4.22 12.91 2.27
CA LEU A 122 4.08 14.30 1.81
C LEU A 122 4.92 15.26 2.67
N LEU A 123 4.90 15.08 4.00
CA LEU A 123 5.73 15.84 4.93
C LEU A 123 7.23 15.65 4.67
N ALA A 124 7.65 14.40 4.49
CA ALA A 124 9.06 14.08 4.24
C ALA A 124 9.62 14.70 2.96
N THR A 125 8.77 14.95 1.96
CA THR A 125 9.16 15.46 0.65
C THR A 125 8.78 16.91 0.41
N GLY A 126 7.94 17.53 1.25
CA GLY A 126 7.40 18.87 1.05
C GLY A 126 6.39 18.96 -0.11
N ARG A 127 5.83 17.84 -0.54
CA ARG A 127 4.88 17.80 -1.66
C ARG A 127 3.51 18.33 -1.22
N GLY A 128 3.10 19.47 -1.78
CA GLY A 128 1.81 20.13 -1.48
C GLY A 128 1.74 20.80 -0.09
N MET A 129 2.86 20.87 0.64
CA MET A 129 2.95 21.45 1.98
C MET A 129 4.40 21.77 2.35
N ILE A 130 4.60 22.46 3.47
CA ILE A 130 5.93 22.69 4.02
C ILE A 130 6.55 21.35 4.44
N GLN A 131 7.81 21.13 4.04
CA GLN A 131 8.55 19.93 4.40
C GLN A 131 8.81 19.88 5.91
N ASP A 132 8.47 18.76 6.55
CA ASP A 132 8.76 18.49 7.96
C ASP A 132 9.15 17.02 8.15
N PRO A 133 10.44 16.68 8.00
CA PRO A 133 10.91 15.31 8.16
C PRO A 133 10.82 14.78 9.59
N GLN A 134 10.85 15.64 10.60
CA GLN A 134 10.70 15.22 12.00
C GLN A 134 9.27 14.79 12.30
N GLN A 135 8.29 15.55 11.85
CA GLN A 135 6.88 15.15 11.95
C GLN A 135 6.61 13.90 11.11
N ALA A 136 7.21 13.76 9.93
CA ALA A 136 7.11 12.56 9.12
C ALA A 136 7.62 11.32 9.87
N LEU A 137 8.79 11.40 10.51
CA LEU A 137 9.34 10.30 11.32
C LEU A 137 8.40 9.92 12.47
N SER A 138 7.82 10.91 13.15
CA SER A 138 6.87 10.66 14.24
C SER A 138 5.63 9.91 13.74
N LEU A 139 5.09 10.27 12.58
CA LEU A 139 3.95 9.58 11.96
C LEU A 139 4.31 8.17 11.46
N TYR A 140 5.51 7.98 10.89
CA TYR A 140 5.97 6.64 10.53
C TYR A 140 6.08 5.73 11.76
N ARG A 141 6.54 6.26 12.90
CA ARG A 141 6.61 5.51 14.15
C ARG A 141 5.23 5.10 14.63
N LEU A 142 4.29 6.04 14.71
CA LEU A 142 2.90 5.75 15.09
C LEU A 142 2.27 4.69 14.18
N ALA A 143 2.42 4.84 12.86
CA ALA A 143 1.90 3.86 11.91
C ALA A 143 2.57 2.48 12.06
N ALA A 144 3.89 2.45 12.31
CA ALA A 144 4.64 1.22 12.55
C ALA A 144 4.18 0.50 13.83
N ASP A 145 3.93 1.25 14.90
CA ASP A 145 3.40 0.72 16.16
C ASP A 145 2.00 0.10 16.00
N LEU A 146 1.19 0.66 15.06
CA LEU A 146 -0.12 0.13 14.67
C LEU A 146 -0.03 -1.08 13.71
N GLY A 147 1.17 -1.50 13.30
CA GLY A 147 1.35 -2.68 12.44
C GLY A 147 1.56 -2.37 10.96
N HIS A 148 1.67 -1.10 10.54
CA HIS A 148 1.83 -0.75 9.14
C HIS A 148 3.23 -1.11 8.59
N ALA A 149 3.34 -2.21 7.88
CA ALA A 149 4.61 -2.81 7.46
C ALA A 149 5.53 -1.87 6.65
N LYS A 150 4.96 -1.02 5.75
CA LYS A 150 5.76 -0.05 4.98
C LYS A 150 6.37 1.03 5.87
N SER A 151 5.63 1.47 6.92
CA SER A 151 6.15 2.43 7.89
C SER A 151 7.24 1.81 8.76
N MET A 152 7.13 0.53 9.10
CA MET A 152 8.20 -0.20 9.82
C MET A 152 9.51 -0.19 9.02
N ASN A 153 9.47 -0.45 7.70
CA ASN A 153 10.66 -0.38 6.86
C ASN A 153 11.26 1.03 6.80
N LEU A 154 10.42 2.06 6.67
CA LEU A 154 10.92 3.45 6.66
C LEU A 154 11.51 3.85 8.01
N LEU A 155 10.86 3.49 9.12
CA LEU A 155 11.38 3.73 10.46
C LEU A 155 12.73 3.04 10.66
N GLY A 156 12.88 1.78 10.21
CA GLY A 156 14.15 1.07 10.22
C GLY A 156 15.26 1.85 9.51
N ARG A 157 14.98 2.39 8.32
CA ARG A 157 15.95 3.20 7.57
C ARG A 157 16.34 4.49 8.29
N TYR A 158 15.37 5.21 8.90
CA TYR A 158 15.69 6.42 9.68
C TYR A 158 16.59 6.10 10.87
N LEU A 159 16.35 4.97 11.55
CA LEU A 159 17.16 4.52 12.68
C LEU A 159 18.55 4.02 12.23
N GLU A 160 18.65 3.33 11.09
CA GLU A 160 19.93 2.88 10.55
C GLU A 160 20.82 4.08 10.14
N ASP A 161 20.25 5.04 9.41
CA ASP A 161 20.95 6.23 8.91
C ASP A 161 21.22 7.28 10.01
N GLY A 162 20.54 7.23 11.16
CA GLY A 162 20.57 8.27 12.18
C GLY A 162 20.02 9.61 11.70
N ARG A 163 19.10 9.62 10.73
CA ARG A 163 18.53 10.84 10.16
C ARG A 163 17.33 11.30 10.99
N PHE A 164 17.41 12.53 11.51
CA PHE A 164 16.39 13.16 12.36
C PHE A 164 16.12 12.43 13.69
N CYS A 165 16.89 11.41 14.03
CA CYS A 165 16.92 10.70 15.31
C CYS A 165 18.33 10.12 15.52
N PRO A 166 18.73 9.76 16.75
CA PRO A 166 19.96 9.00 16.96
C PRO A 166 19.93 7.67 16.19
N ALA A 167 21.09 7.29 15.63
CA ALA A 167 21.24 5.99 14.97
C ALA A 167 21.07 4.86 15.99
N ASP A 168 20.28 3.86 15.64
CA ASP A 168 20.07 2.64 16.41
C ASP A 168 19.93 1.44 15.46
N PRO A 169 21.06 0.85 15.03
CA PRO A 169 21.04 -0.30 14.12
C PRO A 169 20.31 -1.53 14.68
N ALA A 170 20.33 -1.72 15.99
CA ALA A 170 19.65 -2.86 16.64
C ALA A 170 18.11 -2.69 16.52
N ALA A 171 17.60 -1.50 16.82
CA ALA A 171 16.19 -1.20 16.62
C ALA A 171 15.82 -1.22 15.12
N ALA A 172 16.71 -0.73 14.23
CA ALA A 172 16.48 -0.79 12.78
C ALA A 172 16.29 -2.23 12.28
N PHE A 173 17.16 -3.16 12.72
CA PHE A 173 17.05 -4.58 12.42
C PHE A 173 15.69 -5.16 12.83
N GLU A 174 15.23 -4.86 14.04
CA GLU A 174 13.95 -5.35 14.55
C GLU A 174 12.76 -4.81 13.74
N TRP A 175 12.80 -3.53 13.34
CA TRP A 175 11.78 -2.94 12.48
C TRP A 175 11.79 -3.52 11.08
N TYR A 176 12.96 -3.80 10.48
CA TYR A 176 13.05 -4.49 9.21
C TYR A 176 12.49 -5.91 9.28
N ARG A 177 12.79 -6.65 10.37
CA ARG A 177 12.24 -7.99 10.61
C ARG A 177 10.70 -7.94 10.65
N ARG A 178 10.12 -7.06 11.49
CA ARG A 178 8.67 -6.89 11.59
C ARG A 178 8.03 -6.47 10.27
N SER A 179 8.65 -5.57 9.53
CA SER A 179 8.20 -5.17 8.20
C SER A 179 8.19 -6.35 7.21
N ALA A 180 9.25 -7.16 7.21
CA ALA A 180 9.38 -8.34 6.36
C ALA A 180 8.31 -9.39 6.69
N GLU A 181 8.08 -9.67 7.97
CA GLU A 181 7.04 -10.57 8.47
C GLU A 181 5.64 -10.04 8.12
N GLY A 182 5.43 -8.71 8.15
CA GLY A 182 4.21 -8.04 7.72
C GLY A 182 4.01 -7.99 6.20
N GLY A 183 4.89 -8.61 5.42
CA GLY A 183 4.75 -8.80 3.98
C GLY A 183 5.19 -7.63 3.10
N ASP A 184 5.80 -6.57 3.65
CA ASP A 184 6.36 -5.49 2.81
C ASP A 184 7.63 -5.97 2.10
N PHE A 185 7.59 -5.95 0.76
CA PHE A 185 8.71 -6.43 -0.06
C PHE A 185 9.99 -5.58 0.11
N ARG A 186 9.87 -4.30 0.46
CA ARG A 186 11.02 -3.45 0.78
C ARG A 186 11.62 -3.84 2.13
N GLY A 187 10.76 -4.11 3.12
CA GLY A 187 11.17 -4.63 4.41
C GLY A 187 11.86 -5.99 4.29
N GLN A 188 11.32 -6.88 3.44
CA GLN A 188 11.94 -8.17 3.15
C GLN A 188 13.35 -8.02 2.55
N PHE A 189 13.53 -7.05 1.65
CA PHE A 189 14.82 -6.76 1.04
C PHE A 189 15.80 -6.13 2.05
N SER A 190 15.35 -5.16 2.86
CA SER A 190 16.16 -4.53 3.89
C SER A 190 16.60 -5.53 4.96
N TYR A 191 15.66 -6.37 5.43
CA TYR A 191 15.97 -7.44 6.40
C TYR A 191 16.97 -8.45 5.84
N ALA A 192 16.80 -8.85 4.57
CA ALA A 192 17.75 -9.70 3.88
C ALA A 192 19.17 -9.10 3.82
N ALA A 193 19.27 -7.79 3.56
CA ALA A 193 20.56 -7.11 3.52
C ALA A 193 21.29 -7.15 4.87
N VAL A 194 20.57 -6.90 5.97
CA VAL A 194 21.17 -6.97 7.34
C VAL A 194 21.53 -8.41 7.70
N LEU A 195 20.68 -9.40 7.41
CA LEU A 195 21.03 -10.82 7.62
C LEU A 195 22.31 -11.23 6.87
N ALA A 196 22.49 -10.71 5.66
CA ALA A 196 23.69 -11.01 4.90
C ALA A 196 24.95 -10.37 5.51
N SER A 197 24.86 -9.15 6.05
CA SER A 197 25.98 -8.51 6.77
C SER A 197 26.36 -9.28 8.04
N ASP A 198 25.40 -9.98 8.66
CA ASP A 198 25.63 -10.88 9.79
C ASP A 198 26.12 -12.29 9.36
N GLY A 199 26.39 -12.51 8.07
CA GLY A 199 26.84 -13.80 7.54
C GLY A 199 25.74 -14.84 7.35
N LYS A 200 24.46 -14.51 7.59
CA LYS A 200 23.30 -15.42 7.46
C LYS A 200 22.78 -15.47 6.01
N ILE A 201 23.66 -15.82 5.07
CA ILE A 201 23.38 -15.74 3.63
C ILE A 201 22.17 -16.59 3.22
N GLN A 202 22.04 -17.82 3.73
CA GLN A 202 20.94 -18.71 3.35
C GLN A 202 19.58 -18.18 3.81
N GLU A 203 19.50 -17.64 5.03
CA GLU A 203 18.28 -17.02 5.54
C GLU A 203 17.94 -15.75 4.74
N SER A 204 18.93 -14.95 4.42
CA SER A 204 18.79 -13.76 3.57
C SER A 204 18.19 -14.09 2.20
N LEU A 205 18.65 -15.17 1.55
CA LEU A 205 18.13 -15.61 0.26
C LEU A 205 16.63 -15.94 0.31
N VAL A 206 16.14 -16.53 1.41
CA VAL A 206 14.69 -16.81 1.59
C VAL A 206 13.89 -15.50 1.53
N TRP A 207 14.37 -14.44 2.19
CA TRP A 207 13.69 -13.15 2.20
C TRP A 207 13.80 -12.42 0.86
N LEU A 208 14.93 -12.53 0.15
CA LEU A 208 15.05 -12.00 -1.21
C LEU A 208 14.07 -12.68 -2.19
N HIS A 209 13.83 -13.98 -2.07
CA HIS A 209 12.83 -14.67 -2.88
C HIS A 209 11.40 -14.21 -2.58
N LYS A 210 11.07 -13.96 -1.29
CA LYS A 210 9.78 -13.36 -0.93
C LYS A 210 9.63 -11.96 -1.55
N ALA A 211 10.67 -11.11 -1.45
CA ALA A 211 10.69 -9.78 -2.03
C ALA A 211 10.57 -9.79 -3.57
N LEU A 212 11.21 -10.77 -4.24
CA LEU A 212 11.07 -10.99 -5.68
C LEU A 212 9.62 -11.30 -6.07
N THR A 213 8.95 -12.14 -5.28
CA THR A 213 7.56 -12.56 -5.56
C THR A 213 6.57 -11.44 -5.36
N ALA A 214 6.70 -10.67 -4.26
CA ALA A 214 5.78 -9.61 -3.86
C ALA A 214 6.07 -8.24 -4.48
N GLY A 215 7.29 -8.04 -5.02
CA GLY A 215 7.78 -6.76 -5.50
C GLY A 215 7.00 -6.19 -6.69
N ASN A 216 6.78 -4.87 -6.67
CA ASN A 216 6.23 -4.15 -7.82
C ASN A 216 7.32 -3.85 -8.88
N LEU A 217 6.88 -3.43 -10.08
CA LEU A 217 7.79 -3.18 -11.22
C LEU A 217 8.97 -2.28 -10.87
N ASN A 218 8.73 -1.13 -10.24
CA ASN A 218 9.79 -0.17 -9.92
C ASN A 218 10.79 -0.74 -8.91
N PHE A 219 10.30 -1.40 -7.86
CA PHE A 219 11.14 -2.06 -6.87
C PHE A 219 12.02 -3.14 -7.52
N LEU A 220 11.43 -4.02 -8.33
CA LEU A 220 12.16 -5.11 -8.98
C LEU A 220 13.28 -4.61 -9.90
N ARG A 221 13.04 -3.51 -10.64
CA ARG A 221 14.09 -2.89 -11.47
C ARG A 221 15.26 -2.35 -10.63
N VAL A 222 14.91 -1.55 -9.60
CA VAL A 222 15.93 -0.91 -8.74
C VAL A 222 16.70 -1.97 -7.93
N SER A 223 15.98 -2.93 -7.34
CA SER A 223 16.64 -3.98 -6.54
C SER A 223 17.43 -4.98 -7.40
N GLY A 224 16.92 -5.29 -8.60
CA GLY A 224 17.68 -6.13 -9.55
C GLY A 224 19.02 -5.49 -9.94
N GLU A 225 19.05 -4.19 -10.17
CA GLU A 225 20.28 -3.46 -10.44
C GLU A 225 21.22 -3.45 -9.21
N ALA A 226 20.70 -3.20 -8.02
CA ALA A 226 21.47 -3.24 -6.78
C ALA A 226 22.08 -4.63 -6.53
N LEU A 227 21.35 -5.71 -6.82
CA LEU A 227 21.84 -7.08 -6.67
C LEU A 227 22.99 -7.43 -7.61
N LEU A 228 23.07 -6.83 -8.81
CA LEU A 228 24.22 -7.03 -9.72
C LEU A 228 25.56 -6.63 -9.08
N HIS A 229 25.53 -5.62 -8.22
CA HIS A 229 26.71 -5.06 -7.56
C HIS A 229 26.87 -5.55 -6.11
N ALA A 230 26.03 -6.50 -5.66
CA ALA A 230 26.10 -7.04 -4.32
C ALA A 230 27.42 -7.78 -4.06
N PRO A 231 27.99 -7.72 -2.82
CA PRO A 231 29.25 -8.38 -2.50
C PRO A 231 29.15 -9.91 -2.56
N TYR A 232 27.95 -10.47 -2.36
CA TYR A 232 27.71 -11.90 -2.29
C TYR A 232 27.39 -12.49 -3.67
N PRO A 233 28.11 -13.55 -4.12
CA PRO A 233 27.86 -14.20 -5.41
C PRO A 233 26.41 -14.69 -5.55
N GLU A 234 25.84 -15.23 -4.48
CA GLU A 234 24.46 -15.75 -4.43
C GLU A 234 23.44 -14.65 -4.73
N PHE A 235 23.68 -13.42 -4.26
CA PHE A 235 22.82 -12.27 -4.53
C PHE A 235 22.90 -11.83 -5.97
N ARG A 236 24.16 -11.77 -6.52
CA ARG A 236 24.34 -11.47 -7.94
C ARG A 236 23.65 -12.47 -8.84
N ALA A 237 23.62 -13.75 -8.44
CA ALA A 237 22.91 -14.80 -9.18
C ALA A 237 21.38 -14.61 -9.21
N LEU A 238 20.79 -13.88 -8.24
CA LEU A 238 19.35 -13.55 -8.23
C LEU A 238 18.98 -12.34 -9.09
N ALA A 239 19.92 -11.47 -9.44
CA ALA A 239 19.63 -10.25 -10.19
C ALA A 239 18.86 -10.51 -11.50
N PRO A 240 19.21 -11.51 -12.35
CA PRO A 240 18.45 -11.83 -13.55
C PRO A 240 16.96 -12.17 -13.27
N SER A 241 16.67 -12.85 -12.16
CA SER A 241 15.30 -13.20 -11.78
C SER A 241 14.47 -11.96 -11.46
N PHE A 242 15.03 -10.97 -10.77
CA PHE A 242 14.38 -9.67 -10.51
C PHE A 242 14.10 -8.93 -11.81
N GLN A 243 15.07 -8.88 -12.73
CA GLN A 243 14.93 -8.23 -14.04
C GLN A 243 13.85 -8.93 -14.88
N GLN A 244 13.87 -10.25 -14.95
CA GLN A 244 12.87 -11.05 -15.69
C GLN A 244 11.47 -10.82 -15.15
N ARG A 245 11.31 -10.82 -13.82
CA ARG A 245 10.03 -10.55 -13.18
C ARG A 245 9.53 -9.13 -13.48
N ALA A 246 10.42 -8.13 -13.50
CA ALA A 246 10.09 -6.76 -13.88
C ALA A 246 9.57 -6.69 -15.33
N VAL A 247 10.21 -7.38 -16.28
CA VAL A 247 9.77 -7.47 -17.68
C VAL A 247 8.37 -8.11 -17.78
N GLN A 248 8.13 -9.20 -17.04
CA GLN A 248 6.82 -9.86 -17.01
C GLN A 248 5.70 -8.95 -16.50
N LEU A 249 5.97 -8.14 -15.45
CA LEU A 249 4.97 -7.18 -14.94
C LEU A 249 4.74 -6.04 -15.93
N GLN A 250 5.78 -5.59 -16.61
CA GLN A 250 5.66 -4.53 -17.61
C GLN A 250 4.85 -4.96 -18.84
N SER A 251 5.00 -6.21 -19.30
CA SER A 251 4.21 -6.76 -20.41
C SER A 251 2.73 -6.90 -20.06
N ARG A 252 2.40 -7.33 -18.83
CA ARG A 252 1.01 -7.43 -18.37
C ARG A 252 0.28 -6.09 -18.22
N ALA A 253 1.02 -5.01 -17.95
CA ALA A 253 0.43 -3.67 -17.82
C ALA A 253 0.15 -3.00 -19.17
N ARG A 254 0.57 -3.60 -20.30
CA ARG A 254 0.36 -3.10 -21.68
C ARG A 254 -0.80 -3.79 -22.40
N VAL A 255 -1.36 -4.84 -21.85
CA VAL A 255 -2.53 -5.59 -22.31
C VAL A 255 -3.77 -5.16 -21.54
#